data_5015b3c7b9de0e24b3ec8e9c5ee04f07
#
_entry.id   5015b3c7b9de0e24b3ec8e9c5ee04f07
#
_cell.length_a   1.000
_cell.length_b   1.000
_cell.length_c   1.000
_cell.angle_alpha   90.00
_cell.angle_beta   90.00
_cell.angle_gamma   90.00
#
_symmetry.space_group_name_H-M   'P 1'
#
loop_
_entity.id
_entity.type
_entity.pdbx_description
1 polymer ?
#
loop_
_entity_poly.entity_id
_entity_poly.type
_entity_poly.pdbx_seq_one_letter_code
_entity_poly.pdbx_strand_id
1 'polypeptide(L)'
;MTLHVTDTLTGEREAFEPANDDEVLLYLCGLTTSDPAHVGHARTWTHTDVIHRWLEYLGYDVRHVENFTDVNEKIVARVGEVGDDEREVARHYVSEFLEVMRDLNLRRADVYPRVSEHVDVIVEMVETLIEKGYAYESEGSVYFDVAAFDGYGKLSNQDVDEMESQGNPDERSEKRNPADFALWKAGGVDPEEIADHQHEGAAPPEEAAAEALTWDSPWGEGRPGWHIECSAMSTEHLGETFDIHVAGSDLVFPHNENEIAQSECATGQTFAKYWLHTGMVQVEDEKMSSSLRNFTTAADAVAEFGADVLRTFFLSTVYSADPTFSEETIAEAEERWERLERGYERAVEAADSVDAYARVEHPEFREAVAGARAEFEAAMNDDFNTREAMAALLDLASEVNAYVDEREEYDFAALKDAVEAFEDLGGDVFGLSFGGSEGGDVSIAEDLIELVLDVREEERAAGNYERADELRDELEALGVEVQDTDEGPSFRIE
;
A
#
# COMPACT_ATOMS: atom_id res chain seq x y z
N MET A 1 -25.52 -3.06 -9.26
CA MET A 1 -25.82 -2.00 -8.24
C MET A 1 -24.89 -0.84 -8.52
N THR A 2 -25.19 0.38 -8.08
CA THR A 2 -24.32 1.54 -8.29
C THR A 2 -23.39 1.65 -7.09
N LEU A 3 -22.09 1.81 -7.33
CA LEU A 3 -21.10 2.10 -6.28
C LEU A 3 -21.39 3.48 -5.70
N HIS A 4 -21.40 3.58 -4.38
CA HIS A 4 -21.46 4.84 -3.63
C HIS A 4 -20.18 4.98 -2.81
N VAL A 5 -19.64 6.18 -2.73
CA VAL A 5 -18.39 6.50 -2.06
C VAL A 5 -18.60 7.67 -1.12
N THR A 6 -18.04 7.60 0.07
CA THR A 6 -18.01 8.71 1.03
C THR A 6 -16.78 9.56 0.75
N ASP A 7 -16.98 10.77 0.22
CA ASP A 7 -15.91 11.71 -0.04
C ASP A 7 -15.55 12.49 1.24
N THR A 8 -14.29 12.43 1.66
CA THR A 8 -13.82 13.15 2.85
C THR A 8 -13.93 14.67 2.69
N LEU A 9 -13.77 15.20 1.47
CA LEU A 9 -13.82 16.63 1.18
C LEU A 9 -15.21 17.21 1.47
N THR A 10 -16.26 16.51 1.04
CA THR A 10 -17.65 16.97 1.22
C THR A 10 -18.29 16.41 2.48
N GLY A 11 -17.79 15.28 2.99
CA GLY A 11 -18.40 14.48 4.07
C GLY A 11 -19.70 13.78 3.62
N GLU A 12 -20.04 13.84 2.33
CA GLU A 12 -21.27 13.26 1.78
C GLU A 12 -20.96 11.91 1.13
N ARG A 13 -21.96 11.04 1.13
CA ARG A 13 -21.94 9.78 0.43
C ARG A 13 -22.76 9.89 -0.85
N GLU A 14 -22.10 9.69 -1.97
CA GLU A 14 -22.72 9.90 -3.29
C GLU A 14 -22.41 8.76 -4.27
N ALA A 15 -23.16 8.69 -5.35
CA ALA A 15 -22.90 7.73 -6.42
C ALA A 15 -21.54 8.03 -7.06
N PHE A 16 -20.72 7.00 -7.22
CA PHE A 16 -19.42 7.13 -7.88
C PHE A 16 -19.61 7.35 -9.38
N GLU A 17 -19.11 8.47 -9.86
CA GLU A 17 -19.14 8.90 -11.25
C GLU A 17 -17.71 9.26 -11.70
N PRO A 18 -16.92 8.32 -12.29
CA PRO A 18 -15.60 8.63 -12.78
C PRO A 18 -15.64 9.65 -13.91
N ALA A 19 -14.52 10.28 -14.22
CA ALA A 19 -14.41 11.23 -15.32
C ALA A 19 -14.57 10.56 -16.69
N ASN A 20 -14.20 9.28 -16.78
CA ASN A 20 -14.35 8.43 -17.96
C ASN A 20 -15.18 7.20 -17.58
N ASP A 21 -16.19 6.87 -18.41
CA ASP A 21 -17.11 5.77 -18.13
C ASP A 21 -16.41 4.37 -18.08
N ASP A 22 -15.25 4.23 -18.71
CA ASP A 22 -14.52 2.96 -18.86
C ASP A 22 -13.22 2.91 -18.03
N GLU A 23 -12.75 4.04 -17.49
CA GLU A 23 -11.45 4.16 -16.83
C GLU A 23 -11.59 4.90 -15.48
N VAL A 24 -10.80 4.46 -14.47
CA VAL A 24 -10.69 5.14 -13.18
C VAL A 24 -9.24 5.50 -12.93
N LEU A 25 -8.98 6.78 -12.65
CA LEU A 25 -7.68 7.30 -12.29
C LEU A 25 -7.53 7.34 -10.77
N LEU A 26 -6.64 6.50 -10.22
CA LEU A 26 -6.42 6.30 -8.80
C LEU A 26 -5.00 6.75 -8.42
N TYR A 27 -4.90 7.64 -7.45
CA TYR A 27 -3.64 8.03 -6.82
C TYR A 27 -3.59 7.59 -5.36
N LEU A 28 -2.50 6.92 -4.97
CA LEU A 28 -2.16 6.67 -3.57
C LEU A 28 -0.97 7.54 -3.20
N CYS A 29 -1.14 8.39 -2.16
CA CYS A 29 -0.04 9.13 -1.57
C CYS A 29 0.93 8.14 -0.91
N GLY A 30 2.10 7.97 -1.51
CA GLY A 30 3.08 6.95 -1.15
C GLY A 30 3.94 7.32 0.03
N LEU A 31 4.89 6.45 0.36
CA LEU A 31 5.69 6.56 1.56
C LEU A 31 7.02 7.29 1.33
N THR A 32 7.48 7.97 2.39
CA THR A 32 8.88 8.42 2.49
C THR A 32 9.78 7.21 2.75
N THR A 33 10.81 7.06 1.93
CA THR A 33 11.73 5.92 1.94
C THR A 33 12.84 6.08 2.98
N SER A 34 12.46 6.32 4.23
CA SER A 34 13.36 6.56 5.36
C SER A 34 13.36 5.47 6.43
N ASP A 35 12.30 4.68 6.50
CA ASP A 35 12.09 3.69 7.54
C ASP A 35 11.33 2.48 6.97
N PRO A 36 11.40 1.28 7.59
CA PRO A 36 10.59 0.14 7.20
C PRO A 36 9.09 0.48 7.23
N ALA A 37 8.32 -0.08 6.30
CA ALA A 37 6.87 0.05 6.36
C ALA A 37 6.32 -0.64 7.62
N HIS A 38 5.39 0.01 8.31
CA HIS A 38 4.70 -0.57 9.47
C HIS A 38 3.30 -1.09 9.10
N VAL A 39 2.66 -1.84 10.00
CA VAL A 39 1.33 -2.44 9.76
C VAL A 39 0.25 -1.41 9.39
N GLY A 40 0.38 -0.15 9.80
CA GLY A 40 -0.52 0.93 9.37
C GLY A 40 -0.40 1.22 7.87
N HIS A 41 0.82 1.23 7.32
CA HIS A 41 1.05 1.35 5.88
C HIS A 41 0.52 0.13 5.12
N ALA A 42 0.79 -1.08 5.62
CA ALA A 42 0.27 -2.32 5.04
C ALA A 42 -1.26 -2.33 4.96
N ARG A 43 -1.94 -1.75 5.96
CA ARG A 43 -3.40 -1.59 5.95
C ARG A 43 -3.87 -0.62 4.86
N THR A 44 -3.22 0.54 4.72
CA THR A 44 -3.56 1.50 3.65
C THR A 44 -3.38 0.86 2.28
N TRP A 45 -2.27 0.19 2.05
CA TRP A 45 -2.01 -0.57 0.82
C TRP A 45 -3.09 -1.63 0.56
N THR A 46 -3.45 -2.43 1.59
CA THR A 46 -4.44 -3.50 1.44
C THR A 46 -5.82 -2.96 1.09
N HIS A 47 -6.27 -1.85 1.72
CA HIS A 47 -7.54 -1.24 1.36
C HIS A 47 -7.51 -0.61 -0.03
N THR A 48 -6.41 0.04 -0.42
CA THR A 48 -6.24 0.59 -1.78
C THR A 48 -6.25 -0.54 -2.82
N ASP A 49 -5.58 -1.65 -2.55
CA ASP A 49 -5.59 -2.85 -3.39
C ASP A 49 -7.02 -3.39 -3.59
N VAL A 50 -7.81 -3.50 -2.52
CA VAL A 50 -9.20 -3.97 -2.60
C VAL A 50 -10.10 -2.97 -3.34
N ILE A 51 -9.89 -1.66 -3.18
CA ILE A 51 -10.57 -0.63 -3.97
C ILE A 51 -10.24 -0.81 -5.46
N HIS A 52 -8.97 -0.95 -5.80
CA HIS A 52 -8.51 -1.21 -7.17
C HIS A 52 -9.17 -2.47 -7.74
N ARG A 53 -9.07 -3.62 -7.06
CA ARG A 53 -9.64 -4.91 -7.48
C ARG A 53 -11.16 -4.85 -7.62
N TRP A 54 -11.85 -4.13 -6.72
CA TRP A 54 -13.29 -3.96 -6.82
C TRP A 54 -13.70 -3.13 -8.04
N LEU A 55 -12.99 -2.07 -8.36
CA LEU A 55 -13.21 -1.27 -9.56
C LEU A 55 -12.97 -2.10 -10.83
N GLU A 56 -11.92 -2.94 -10.87
CA GLU A 56 -11.71 -3.90 -11.97
C GLU A 56 -12.87 -4.93 -12.06
N TYR A 57 -13.36 -5.45 -10.91
CA TYR A 57 -14.51 -6.37 -10.87
C TYR A 57 -15.78 -5.73 -11.43
N LEU A 58 -15.97 -4.42 -11.23
CA LEU A 58 -17.05 -3.65 -11.83
C LEU A 58 -16.85 -3.38 -13.33
N GLY A 59 -15.68 -3.69 -13.88
CA GLY A 59 -15.35 -3.60 -15.30
C GLY A 59 -14.61 -2.32 -15.72
N TYR A 60 -14.12 -1.53 -14.78
CA TYR A 60 -13.27 -0.37 -15.09
C TYR A 60 -11.82 -0.79 -15.39
N ASP A 61 -11.18 -0.05 -16.29
CA ASP A 61 -9.71 -0.04 -16.43
C ASP A 61 -9.14 0.92 -15.38
N VAL A 62 -8.38 0.41 -14.41
CA VAL A 62 -7.87 1.22 -13.29
C VAL A 62 -6.43 1.61 -13.55
N ARG A 63 -6.17 2.91 -13.75
CA ARG A 63 -4.81 3.44 -13.79
C ARG A 63 -4.39 3.87 -12.39
N HIS A 64 -3.55 3.07 -11.75
CA HIS A 64 -3.06 3.29 -10.40
C HIS A 64 -1.65 3.90 -10.41
N VAL A 65 -1.49 5.03 -9.72
CA VAL A 65 -0.20 5.70 -9.50
C VAL A 65 0.05 5.80 -8.00
N GLU A 66 1.23 5.38 -7.55
CA GLU A 66 1.68 5.49 -6.16
C GLU A 66 3.13 5.99 -6.15
N ASN A 67 3.41 7.12 -5.50
CA ASN A 67 4.76 7.67 -5.49
C ASN A 67 5.64 7.06 -4.39
N PHE A 68 6.97 7.14 -4.61
CA PHE A 68 7.95 6.98 -3.54
C PHE A 68 8.63 8.33 -3.30
N THR A 69 8.52 8.84 -2.08
CA THR A 69 9.25 10.03 -1.65
C THR A 69 10.69 9.63 -1.32
N ASP A 70 11.57 9.75 -2.30
CA ASP A 70 12.99 9.38 -2.24
C ASP A 70 13.92 10.57 -2.00
N VAL A 71 13.36 11.72 -1.63
CA VAL A 71 14.06 12.96 -1.30
C VAL A 71 13.45 13.55 -0.03
N ASN A 72 14.12 13.42 1.10
CA ASN A 72 13.63 13.95 2.37
C ASN A 72 14.76 14.02 3.42
N GLU A 73 14.68 14.96 4.39
CA GLU A 73 15.63 15.06 5.51
C GLU A 73 15.70 13.78 6.36
N LYS A 74 14.60 13.05 6.48
CA LYS A 74 14.56 11.75 7.20
C LYS A 74 15.40 10.68 6.50
N ILE A 75 15.44 10.69 5.17
CA ILE A 75 16.27 9.77 4.38
C ILE A 75 17.75 10.08 4.62
N VAL A 76 18.10 11.36 4.55
CA VAL A 76 19.47 11.82 4.84
C VAL A 76 19.90 11.43 6.26
N ALA A 77 18.98 11.46 7.23
CA ALA A 77 19.25 11.05 8.60
C ALA A 77 19.55 9.55 8.78
N ARG A 78 19.37 8.71 7.73
CA ARG A 78 19.70 7.27 7.69
C ARG A 78 21.00 6.98 6.96
N VAL A 79 21.66 7.98 6.37
CA VAL A 79 22.97 7.82 5.74
C VAL A 79 23.98 7.25 6.74
N GLY A 80 24.71 6.21 6.34
CA GLY A 80 25.63 5.46 7.18
C GLY A 80 24.98 4.32 7.98
N GLU A 81 23.64 4.23 8.07
CA GLU A 81 22.91 3.13 8.68
C GLU A 81 22.65 2.01 7.67
N VAL A 82 22.00 2.32 6.54
CA VAL A 82 21.60 1.37 5.51
C VAL A 82 22.10 1.71 4.11
N GLY A 83 22.79 2.83 3.92
CA GLY A 83 23.39 3.27 2.65
C GLY A 83 24.42 4.36 2.88
N ASP A 84 25.33 4.56 1.92
CA ASP A 84 26.41 5.54 2.00
C ASP A 84 25.97 6.96 1.58
N ASP A 85 24.85 7.09 0.87
CA ASP A 85 24.25 8.35 0.43
C ASP A 85 22.71 8.28 0.47
N GLU A 86 22.05 9.43 0.25
CA GLU A 86 20.57 9.54 0.27
C GLU A 86 19.89 8.59 -0.74
N ARG A 87 20.48 8.38 -1.92
CA ARG A 87 19.94 7.51 -2.96
C ARG A 87 20.00 6.04 -2.58
N GLU A 88 21.08 5.60 -1.95
CA GLU A 88 21.24 4.22 -1.50
C GLU A 88 20.27 3.90 -0.38
N VAL A 89 20.10 4.81 0.58
CA VAL A 89 19.08 4.69 1.63
C VAL A 89 17.68 4.56 1.02
N ALA A 90 17.31 5.47 0.12
CA ALA A 90 16.00 5.43 -0.53
C ALA A 90 15.78 4.11 -1.31
N ARG A 91 16.79 3.63 -2.04
CA ARG A 91 16.72 2.37 -2.80
C ARG A 91 16.55 1.16 -1.90
N HIS A 92 17.21 1.15 -0.73
CA HIS A 92 17.05 0.09 0.26
C HIS A 92 15.58 -0.03 0.69
N TYR A 93 14.96 1.05 1.16
CA TYR A 93 13.56 1.00 1.61
C TYR A 93 12.54 0.79 0.47
N VAL A 94 12.79 1.32 -0.73
CA VAL A 94 11.96 0.97 -1.90
C VAL A 94 11.97 -0.54 -2.16
N SER A 95 13.14 -1.20 -2.02
CA SER A 95 13.24 -2.66 -2.19
C SER A 95 12.40 -3.39 -1.15
N GLU A 96 12.51 -3.01 0.12
CA GLU A 96 11.71 -3.57 1.21
C GLU A 96 10.20 -3.36 1.00
N PHE A 97 9.78 -2.16 0.59
CA PHE A 97 8.36 -1.87 0.32
C PHE A 97 7.81 -2.77 -0.78
N LEU A 98 8.55 -2.90 -1.90
CA LEU A 98 8.15 -3.76 -3.01
C LEU A 98 8.11 -5.24 -2.64
N GLU A 99 8.93 -5.68 -1.68
CA GLU A 99 8.93 -7.03 -1.14
C GLU A 99 7.69 -7.27 -0.27
N VAL A 100 7.43 -6.40 0.70
CA VAL A 100 6.21 -6.44 1.54
C VAL A 100 4.93 -6.38 0.70
N MET A 101 4.89 -5.53 -0.34
CA MET A 101 3.74 -5.46 -1.26
C MET A 101 3.51 -6.79 -1.98
N ARG A 102 4.59 -7.47 -2.41
CA ARG A 102 4.51 -8.79 -3.04
C ARG A 102 4.01 -9.84 -2.04
N ASP A 103 4.59 -9.87 -0.86
CA ASP A 103 4.28 -10.84 0.18
C ASP A 103 2.82 -10.70 0.66
N LEU A 104 2.27 -9.49 0.65
CA LEU A 104 0.86 -9.21 0.93
C LEU A 104 -0.08 -9.46 -0.26
N ASN A 105 0.40 -9.99 -1.38
CA ASN A 105 -0.39 -10.20 -2.61
C ASN A 105 -1.09 -8.92 -3.11
N LEU A 106 -0.40 -7.76 -3.04
CA LEU A 106 -0.95 -6.51 -3.53
C LEU A 106 -0.78 -6.38 -5.05
N ARG A 107 -1.79 -5.85 -5.73
CA ARG A 107 -1.65 -5.38 -7.11
C ARG A 107 -0.59 -4.30 -7.20
N ARG A 108 0.23 -4.39 -8.23
CA ARG A 108 1.25 -3.36 -8.48
C ARG A 108 0.58 -2.12 -9.09
N ALA A 109 1.01 -0.93 -8.64
CA ALA A 109 0.65 0.28 -9.35
C ALA A 109 1.25 0.27 -10.77
N ASP A 110 0.61 0.94 -11.72
CA ASP A 110 1.11 1.09 -13.09
C ASP A 110 2.38 1.92 -13.13
N VAL A 111 2.49 2.89 -12.23
CA VAL A 111 3.64 3.77 -12.12
C VAL A 111 3.97 4.03 -10.65
N TYR A 112 5.26 3.92 -10.32
CA TYR A 112 5.83 4.37 -9.05
C TYR A 112 6.77 5.56 -9.31
N PRO A 113 6.24 6.80 -9.47
CA PRO A 113 7.09 7.96 -9.69
C PRO A 113 7.92 8.29 -8.44
N ARG A 114 9.16 8.74 -8.66
CA ARG A 114 10.07 9.17 -7.60
C ARG A 114 10.29 10.68 -7.67
N VAL A 115 10.41 11.31 -6.53
CA VAL A 115 10.66 12.76 -6.43
C VAL A 115 11.93 13.14 -7.19
N SER A 116 13.01 12.36 -7.01
CA SER A 116 14.32 12.62 -7.66
C SER A 116 14.26 12.60 -9.18
N GLU A 117 13.25 11.96 -9.78
CA GLU A 117 13.03 11.85 -11.23
C GLU A 117 12.09 12.94 -11.77
N HIS A 118 11.39 13.69 -10.88
CA HIS A 118 10.34 14.65 -11.24
C HIS A 118 10.63 16.10 -10.79
N VAL A 119 11.89 16.40 -10.46
CA VAL A 119 12.27 17.74 -9.97
C VAL A 119 12.00 18.84 -11.01
N ASP A 120 12.17 18.56 -12.29
CA ASP A 120 11.85 19.48 -13.37
C ASP A 120 10.35 19.81 -13.44
N VAL A 121 9.48 18.81 -13.29
CA VAL A 121 8.02 19.00 -13.23
C VAL A 121 7.62 19.80 -11.99
N ILE A 122 8.27 19.52 -10.85
CA ILE A 122 8.06 20.27 -9.62
C ILE A 122 8.44 21.74 -9.80
N VAL A 123 9.61 22.02 -10.38
CA VAL A 123 10.06 23.39 -10.67
C VAL A 123 9.07 24.12 -11.57
N GLU A 124 8.59 23.47 -12.65
CA GLU A 124 7.58 24.05 -13.57
C GLU A 124 6.27 24.39 -12.84
N MET A 125 5.81 23.53 -11.93
CA MET A 125 4.60 23.81 -11.14
C MET A 125 4.82 24.98 -10.19
N VAL A 126 5.97 25.06 -9.52
CA VAL A 126 6.31 26.18 -8.62
C VAL A 126 6.40 27.50 -9.41
N GLU A 127 7.03 27.52 -10.59
CA GLU A 127 7.07 28.70 -11.47
C GLU A 127 5.65 29.15 -11.83
N THR A 128 4.78 28.19 -12.18
CA THR A 128 3.35 28.46 -12.49
C THR A 128 2.63 29.09 -11.28
N LEU A 129 2.86 28.61 -10.07
CA LEU A 129 2.26 29.16 -8.86
C LEU A 129 2.75 30.59 -8.59
N ILE A 130 4.04 30.88 -8.83
CA ILE A 130 4.60 32.24 -8.72
C ILE A 130 3.98 33.16 -9.78
N GLU A 131 3.93 32.74 -11.03
CA GLU A 131 3.35 33.54 -12.14
C GLU A 131 1.87 33.89 -11.91
N LYS A 132 1.12 32.96 -11.30
CA LYS A 132 -0.29 33.17 -10.93
C LYS A 132 -0.49 33.93 -9.64
N GLY A 133 0.58 34.20 -8.87
CA GLY A 133 0.57 34.99 -7.64
C GLY A 133 0.17 34.23 -6.38
N TYR A 134 0.22 32.88 -6.42
CA TYR A 134 -0.03 32.01 -5.27
C TYR A 134 1.23 31.63 -4.50
N ALA A 135 2.41 31.95 -5.03
CA ALA A 135 3.69 31.69 -4.36
C ALA A 135 4.63 32.87 -4.43
N TYR A 136 5.62 32.92 -3.55
CA TYR A 136 6.61 33.97 -3.49
C TYR A 136 7.99 33.44 -3.08
N GLU A 137 9.01 34.11 -3.60
CA GLU A 137 10.41 33.86 -3.24
C GLU A 137 10.81 34.62 -1.94
N SER A 138 11.54 33.97 -1.07
CA SER A 138 12.16 34.56 0.12
C SER A 138 13.49 33.86 0.38
N GLU A 139 14.59 34.61 0.36
CA GLU A 139 15.97 34.17 0.66
C GLU A 139 16.47 32.95 -0.14
N GLY A 140 15.93 32.74 -1.34
CA GLY A 140 16.24 31.61 -2.23
C GLY A 140 15.30 30.40 -2.05
N SER A 141 14.44 30.41 -1.05
CA SER A 141 13.33 29.47 -0.89
C SER A 141 12.07 30.03 -1.56
N VAL A 142 11.10 29.14 -1.87
CA VAL A 142 9.79 29.54 -2.39
C VAL A 142 8.70 28.99 -1.49
N TYR A 143 7.76 29.86 -1.13
CA TYR A 143 6.64 29.54 -0.24
C TYR A 143 5.31 29.74 -0.94
N PHE A 144 4.35 28.86 -0.66
CA PHE A 144 2.96 29.05 -1.02
C PHE A 144 2.31 30.10 -0.10
N ASP A 145 1.63 31.06 -0.68
CA ASP A 145 0.90 32.11 0.04
C ASP A 145 -0.52 31.61 0.33
N VAL A 146 -0.72 31.04 1.51
CA VAL A 146 -2.00 30.43 1.92
C VAL A 146 -3.13 31.45 1.88
N ALA A 147 -2.85 32.72 2.18
CA ALA A 147 -3.83 33.79 2.16
C ALA A 147 -4.34 34.16 0.73
N ALA A 148 -3.62 33.72 -0.32
CA ALA A 148 -4.02 33.95 -1.71
C ALA A 148 -5.04 32.93 -2.22
N PHE A 149 -5.28 31.83 -1.50
CA PHE A 149 -6.22 30.78 -1.88
C PHE A 149 -7.43 30.74 -0.94
N ASP A 150 -8.56 31.30 -1.37
CA ASP A 150 -9.80 31.39 -0.59
C ASP A 150 -10.36 30.00 -0.16
N GLY A 151 -9.95 28.94 -0.85
CA GLY A 151 -10.38 27.55 -0.59
C GLY A 151 -9.53 26.78 0.43
N TYR A 152 -8.51 27.39 1.01
CA TYR A 152 -7.63 26.68 1.97
C TYR A 152 -8.39 26.31 3.25
N GLY A 153 -8.20 25.08 3.71
CA GLY A 153 -8.91 24.53 4.86
C GLY A 153 -10.20 23.77 4.50
N LYS A 154 -10.54 23.65 3.20
CA LYS A 154 -11.80 23.00 2.79
C LYS A 154 -11.85 21.48 3.06
N LEU A 155 -10.70 20.78 3.02
CA LEU A 155 -10.61 19.35 3.32
C LEU A 155 -10.56 19.10 4.83
N SER A 156 -9.72 19.87 5.53
CA SER A 156 -9.47 19.73 6.96
C SER A 156 -10.54 20.39 7.84
N ASN A 157 -11.44 21.19 7.26
CA ASN A 157 -12.41 22.04 7.96
C ASN A 157 -11.75 22.97 9.00
N GLN A 158 -10.55 23.48 8.69
CA GLN A 158 -9.80 24.39 9.55
C GLN A 158 -9.87 25.84 9.01
N ASP A 159 -9.86 26.80 9.93
CA ASP A 159 -9.76 28.23 9.61
C ASP A 159 -8.28 28.65 9.58
N VAL A 160 -7.86 29.30 8.48
CA VAL A 160 -6.47 29.75 8.30
C VAL A 160 -5.99 30.65 9.45
N ASP A 161 -6.88 31.49 9.99
CA ASP A 161 -6.55 32.41 11.09
C ASP A 161 -6.28 31.69 12.45
N GLU A 162 -6.72 30.43 12.57
CA GLU A 162 -6.57 29.59 13.76
C GLU A 162 -5.44 28.54 13.61
N MET A 163 -4.82 28.44 12.42
CA MET A 163 -3.79 27.44 12.14
C MET A 163 -2.46 27.75 12.85
N GLU A 164 -1.83 26.70 13.35
CA GLU A 164 -0.46 26.78 13.84
C GLU A 164 0.54 26.92 12.69
N SER A 165 1.74 27.42 13.00
CA SER A 165 2.80 27.54 11.99
C SER A 165 3.21 26.16 11.46
N GLN A 166 3.29 26.04 10.14
CA GLN A 166 3.85 24.87 9.46
C GLN A 166 5.37 25.04 9.29
N GLY A 167 6.10 23.93 9.19
CA GLY A 167 7.55 23.89 8.94
C GLY A 167 8.41 24.24 10.16
N ASN A 168 9.73 24.28 9.92
CA ASN A 168 10.75 24.45 10.94
C ASN A 168 10.84 25.88 11.49
N PRO A 169 11.46 26.09 12.67
CA PRO A 169 11.64 27.43 13.27
C PRO A 169 12.33 28.44 12.36
N ASP A 170 13.34 28.02 11.58
CA ASP A 170 14.10 28.91 10.68
C ASP A 170 13.27 29.33 9.47
N GLU A 171 12.48 28.43 8.89
CA GLU A 171 11.53 28.77 7.83
C GLU A 171 10.50 29.83 8.27
N ARG A 172 10.16 29.88 9.57
CA ARG A 172 9.21 30.87 10.12
C ARG A 172 9.63 32.30 9.93
N SER A 173 10.94 32.58 9.90
CA SER A 173 11.46 33.93 9.68
C SER A 173 11.35 34.43 8.24
N GLU A 174 11.25 33.49 7.28
CA GLU A 174 11.16 33.76 5.84
C GLU A 174 9.72 33.93 5.35
N LYS A 175 8.75 33.37 6.09
CA LYS A 175 7.33 33.34 5.72
C LYS A 175 6.60 34.66 5.96
N ARG A 176 5.65 34.97 5.08
CA ARG A 176 4.74 36.12 5.26
C ARG A 176 3.64 35.82 6.27
N ASN A 177 3.15 34.56 6.25
CA ASN A 177 2.15 34.05 7.17
C ASN A 177 2.65 32.75 7.81
N PRO A 178 2.42 32.51 9.11
CA PRO A 178 2.79 31.25 9.76
C PRO A 178 2.25 29.99 9.08
N ALA A 179 1.08 30.07 8.45
CA ALA A 179 0.46 28.97 7.73
C ALA A 179 1.07 28.70 6.34
N ASP A 180 1.88 29.63 5.78
CA ASP A 180 2.58 29.40 4.51
C ASP A 180 3.51 28.19 4.62
N PHE A 181 3.73 27.48 3.52
CA PHE A 181 4.53 26.26 3.49
C PHE A 181 5.51 26.26 2.31
N ALA A 182 6.63 25.58 2.48
CA ALA A 182 7.69 25.55 1.48
C ALA A 182 7.29 24.71 0.25
N LEU A 183 7.53 25.29 -0.94
CA LEU A 183 7.45 24.63 -2.24
C LEU A 183 8.86 24.26 -2.74
N TRP A 184 9.84 25.12 -2.42
CA TRP A 184 11.26 24.91 -2.69
C TRP A 184 12.08 25.41 -1.51
N LYS A 185 12.98 24.60 -1.01
CA LYS A 185 13.89 24.92 0.09
C LYS A 185 15.29 25.23 -0.46
N ALA A 186 15.85 26.38 -0.14
CA ALA A 186 17.19 26.77 -0.56
C ALA A 186 18.26 25.91 0.12
N GLY A 187 19.27 25.48 -0.65
CA GLY A 187 20.39 24.70 -0.15
C GLY A 187 20.09 23.22 0.09
N GLY A 188 20.93 22.55 0.87
CA GLY A 188 20.80 21.17 1.29
C GLY A 188 19.93 21.01 2.55
N VAL A 189 20.21 19.96 3.34
CA VAL A 189 19.53 19.69 4.62
C VAL A 189 20.37 20.24 5.76
N ASP A 190 19.72 20.91 6.73
CA ASP A 190 20.40 21.41 7.91
C ASP A 190 20.83 20.24 8.82
N PRO A 191 22.09 20.20 9.32
CA PRO A 191 22.51 19.19 10.28
C PRO A 191 21.67 19.13 11.57
N GLU A 192 21.01 20.22 11.98
CA GLU A 192 20.11 20.20 13.14
C GLU A 192 18.82 19.43 12.84
N GLU A 193 18.26 19.56 11.62
CA GLU A 193 17.11 18.75 11.16
C GLU A 193 17.47 17.26 11.09
N ILE A 194 18.67 16.94 10.58
CA ILE A 194 19.16 15.56 10.53
C ILE A 194 19.27 14.99 11.94
N ALA A 195 19.84 15.74 12.89
CA ALA A 195 20.03 15.29 14.27
C ALA A 195 18.71 14.92 14.97
N ASP A 196 17.62 15.64 14.66
CA ASP A 196 16.28 15.37 15.22
C ASP A 196 15.68 14.04 14.74
N HIS A 197 16.16 13.52 13.60
CA HIS A 197 15.65 12.29 12.97
C HIS A 197 16.62 11.12 12.99
N GLN A 198 17.85 11.29 13.52
CA GLN A 198 18.88 10.26 13.49
C GLN A 198 18.56 9.02 14.31
N HIS A 199 18.98 7.87 13.78
CA HIS A 199 19.04 6.60 14.50
C HIS A 199 20.45 6.27 15.00
N GLU A 200 20.54 5.28 15.90
CA GLU A 200 21.81 4.75 16.34
C GLU A 200 22.52 4.03 15.16
N GLY A 201 23.73 4.42 14.87
CA GLY A 201 24.52 3.87 13.76
C GLY A 201 24.63 4.75 12.52
N ALA A 202 23.77 5.78 12.39
CA ALA A 202 23.86 6.73 11.29
C ALA A 202 25.15 7.59 11.35
N ALA A 203 25.54 8.14 10.21
CA ALA A 203 26.69 9.06 10.10
C ALA A 203 26.45 10.35 10.89
N PRO A 204 27.51 11.04 11.36
CA PRO A 204 27.35 12.36 11.99
C PRO A 204 26.55 13.33 11.11
N PRO A 205 25.69 14.22 11.69
CA PRO A 205 24.81 15.09 10.91
C PRO A 205 25.51 15.92 9.84
N GLU A 206 26.68 16.46 10.12
CA GLU A 206 27.45 17.24 9.15
C GLU A 206 28.01 16.39 7.99
N GLU A 207 28.29 15.10 8.23
CA GLU A 207 28.71 14.16 7.20
C GLU A 207 27.51 13.72 6.35
N ALA A 208 26.39 13.39 6.98
CA ALA A 208 25.15 13.00 6.30
C ALA A 208 24.60 14.15 5.43
N ALA A 209 24.65 15.40 5.92
CA ALA A 209 24.22 16.58 5.18
C ALA A 209 25.00 16.78 3.86
N ALA A 210 26.25 16.35 3.80
CA ALA A 210 27.06 16.42 2.57
C ALA A 210 26.61 15.45 1.47
N GLU A 211 25.86 14.41 1.84
CA GLU A 211 25.33 13.39 0.94
C GLU A 211 23.86 13.68 0.54
N ALA A 212 23.29 14.80 1.00
CA ALA A 212 21.95 15.23 0.63
C ALA A 212 21.90 15.65 -0.85
N LEU A 213 20.89 15.19 -1.56
CA LEU A 213 20.66 15.57 -2.96
C LEU A 213 20.18 17.00 -3.06
N THR A 214 20.72 17.76 -4.02
CA THR A 214 20.28 19.12 -4.36
C THR A 214 20.18 19.29 -5.87
N TRP A 215 19.40 20.24 -6.32
CA TRP A 215 19.19 20.55 -7.74
C TRP A 215 19.26 22.04 -8.00
N ASP A 216 19.68 22.39 -9.21
CA ASP A 216 19.62 23.77 -9.70
C ASP A 216 18.15 24.15 -9.99
N SER A 217 17.74 25.34 -9.59
CA SER A 217 16.44 25.92 -9.91
C SER A 217 16.57 27.39 -10.29
N PRO A 218 15.51 28.07 -10.78
CA PRO A 218 15.50 29.50 -11.02
C PRO A 218 15.81 30.35 -9.76
N TRP A 219 15.58 29.80 -8.56
CA TRP A 219 15.78 30.45 -7.27
C TRP A 219 17.14 30.12 -6.63
N GLY A 220 17.88 29.24 -7.24
CA GLY A 220 19.18 28.74 -6.76
C GLY A 220 19.18 27.24 -6.50
N GLU A 221 20.32 26.74 -6.01
CA GLU A 221 20.44 25.34 -5.62
C GLU A 221 19.56 25.05 -4.39
N GLY A 222 18.82 23.94 -4.42
CA GLY A 222 17.90 23.59 -3.35
C GLY A 222 17.22 22.23 -3.53
N ARG A 223 16.13 22.03 -2.79
CA ARG A 223 15.36 20.81 -2.73
C ARG A 223 13.85 21.10 -2.82
N PRO A 224 13.02 20.18 -3.36
CA PRO A 224 11.56 20.30 -3.29
C PRO A 224 11.05 20.38 -1.84
N GLY A 225 9.94 21.07 -1.64
CA GLY A 225 9.13 20.95 -0.44
C GLY A 225 8.31 19.65 -0.49
N TRP A 226 8.04 19.05 0.66
CA TRP A 226 7.39 17.75 0.75
C TRP A 226 6.01 17.66 0.07
N HIS A 227 5.20 18.70 0.15
CA HIS A 227 3.82 18.66 -0.35
C HIS A 227 3.71 18.81 -1.87
N ILE A 228 4.62 19.58 -2.51
CA ILE A 228 4.59 19.81 -3.96
C ILE A 228 4.93 18.55 -4.76
N GLU A 229 5.63 17.62 -4.15
CA GLU A 229 6.06 16.37 -4.76
C GLU A 229 4.86 15.55 -5.25
N CYS A 230 3.89 15.27 -4.36
CA CYS A 230 2.69 14.52 -4.68
C CYS A 230 1.81 15.26 -5.70
N SER A 231 1.67 16.59 -5.55
CA SER A 231 0.91 17.41 -6.51
C SER A 231 1.47 17.34 -7.92
N ALA A 232 2.80 17.47 -8.06
CA ALA A 232 3.46 17.45 -9.36
C ALA A 232 3.42 16.05 -10.00
N MET A 233 3.77 15.01 -9.23
CA MET A 233 3.82 13.63 -9.73
C MET A 233 2.44 13.09 -10.10
N SER A 234 1.40 13.33 -9.27
CA SER A 234 0.05 12.88 -9.59
C SER A 234 -0.50 13.61 -10.84
N THR A 235 -0.27 14.91 -10.96
CA THR A 235 -0.70 15.70 -12.13
C THR A 235 0.01 15.26 -13.41
N GLU A 236 1.31 14.95 -13.36
CA GLU A 236 2.07 14.47 -14.52
C GLU A 236 1.55 13.11 -15.04
N HIS A 237 1.21 12.19 -14.14
CA HIS A 237 0.84 10.83 -14.51
C HIS A 237 -0.66 10.59 -14.70
N LEU A 238 -1.53 11.38 -14.04
CA LEU A 238 -2.99 11.23 -14.07
C LEU A 238 -3.71 12.44 -14.70
N GLY A 239 -3.00 13.56 -14.95
CA GLY A 239 -3.58 14.80 -15.49
C GLY A 239 -4.05 15.76 -14.39
N GLU A 240 -4.60 16.90 -14.83
CA GLU A 240 -4.98 18.02 -13.94
C GLU A 240 -6.12 17.67 -12.97
N THR A 241 -6.94 16.67 -13.31
CA THR A 241 -8.02 16.14 -12.48
C THR A 241 -8.04 14.63 -12.60
N PHE A 242 -8.14 13.93 -11.48
CA PHE A 242 -8.27 12.47 -11.44
C PHE A 242 -9.42 12.04 -10.50
N ASP A 243 -9.76 10.74 -10.49
CA ASP A 243 -11.00 10.31 -9.83
C ASP A 243 -10.82 10.12 -8.33
N ILE A 244 -9.86 9.32 -7.89
CA ILE A 244 -9.72 8.93 -6.48
C ILE A 244 -8.33 9.28 -5.96
N HIS A 245 -8.27 10.01 -4.84
CA HIS A 245 -7.06 10.20 -4.02
C HIS A 245 -7.19 9.41 -2.73
N VAL A 246 -6.28 8.47 -2.48
CA VAL A 246 -6.20 7.69 -1.25
C VAL A 246 -4.99 8.13 -0.42
N ALA A 247 -5.18 8.29 0.89
CA ALA A 247 -4.12 8.60 1.84
C ALA A 247 -4.44 8.09 3.25
N GLY A 248 -3.47 8.11 4.16
CA GLY A 248 -3.73 7.96 5.59
C GLY A 248 -4.49 9.17 6.16
N SER A 249 -5.31 8.96 7.17
CA SER A 249 -6.08 10.05 7.80
C SER A 249 -5.21 11.10 8.48
N ASP A 250 -3.97 10.80 8.81
CA ASP A 250 -2.99 11.74 9.33
C ASP A 250 -2.44 12.70 8.26
N LEU A 251 -2.62 12.39 6.98
CA LEU A 251 -2.23 13.25 5.86
C LEU A 251 -3.31 14.27 5.48
N VAL A 252 -4.54 14.18 6.00
CA VAL A 252 -5.62 15.15 5.73
C VAL A 252 -5.12 16.59 5.91
N PHE A 253 -4.41 16.84 7.02
CA PHE A 253 -3.78 18.12 7.31
C PHE A 253 -2.39 17.93 7.92
N PRO A 254 -1.38 18.66 7.45
CA PRO A 254 -1.45 19.68 6.39
C PRO A 254 -1.29 19.14 4.96
N HIS A 255 -0.86 17.88 4.76
CA HIS A 255 -0.33 17.39 3.49
C HIS A 255 -1.36 17.48 2.35
N ASN A 256 -2.50 16.82 2.47
CA ASN A 256 -3.51 16.78 1.38
C ASN A 256 -4.20 18.13 1.17
N GLU A 257 -4.37 18.94 2.24
CA GLU A 257 -4.85 20.31 2.10
C GLU A 257 -3.88 21.16 1.27
N ASN A 258 -2.56 20.98 1.46
CA ASN A 258 -1.52 21.66 0.70
C ASN A 258 -1.48 21.18 -0.75
N GLU A 259 -1.67 19.88 -1.01
CA GLU A 259 -1.77 19.34 -2.37
C GLU A 259 -2.94 19.95 -3.15
N ILE A 260 -4.11 20.06 -2.52
CA ILE A 260 -5.28 20.73 -3.11
C ILE A 260 -4.93 22.17 -3.48
N ALA A 261 -4.34 22.93 -2.55
CA ALA A 261 -3.99 24.33 -2.77
C ALA A 261 -3.00 24.48 -3.94
N GLN A 262 -1.95 23.67 -3.97
CA GLN A 262 -0.95 23.67 -5.03
C GLN A 262 -1.58 23.35 -6.40
N SER A 263 -2.26 22.22 -6.50
CA SER A 263 -2.76 21.68 -7.76
C SER A 263 -3.89 22.55 -8.32
N GLU A 264 -4.87 22.94 -7.49
CA GLU A 264 -6.00 23.76 -7.97
C GLU A 264 -5.56 25.19 -8.33
N CYS A 265 -4.59 25.77 -7.62
CA CYS A 265 -4.03 27.07 -7.99
C CYS A 265 -3.16 26.97 -9.25
N ALA A 266 -2.38 25.90 -9.42
CA ALA A 266 -1.56 25.70 -10.60
C ALA A 266 -2.40 25.44 -11.86
N THR A 267 -3.42 24.60 -11.80
CA THR A 267 -4.21 24.16 -12.96
C THR A 267 -5.48 25.02 -13.18
N GLY A 268 -6.15 25.40 -12.11
CA GLY A 268 -7.48 26.01 -12.14
C GLY A 268 -8.61 24.99 -12.24
N GLN A 269 -8.31 23.72 -12.03
CA GLN A 269 -9.25 22.60 -12.06
C GLN A 269 -9.36 21.97 -10.66
N THR A 270 -10.42 21.20 -10.41
CA THR A 270 -10.53 20.34 -9.23
C THR A 270 -9.42 19.30 -9.29
N PHE A 271 -8.67 19.11 -8.21
CA PHE A 271 -7.54 18.20 -8.18
C PHE A 271 -7.98 16.72 -8.18
N ALA A 272 -8.71 16.27 -7.17
CA ALA A 272 -9.30 14.95 -7.12
C ALA A 272 -10.81 15.03 -6.90
N LYS A 273 -11.58 14.09 -7.51
CA LYS A 273 -13.04 14.06 -7.38
C LYS A 273 -13.48 13.47 -6.06
N TYR A 274 -12.79 12.44 -5.58
CA TYR A 274 -13.08 11.72 -4.35
C TYR A 274 -11.83 11.57 -3.49
N TRP A 275 -11.94 11.92 -2.22
CA TRP A 275 -10.88 11.79 -1.23
C TRP A 275 -11.22 10.67 -0.26
N LEU A 276 -10.41 9.63 -0.23
CA LEU A 276 -10.57 8.47 0.65
C LEU A 276 -9.42 8.42 1.66
N HIS A 277 -9.74 8.48 2.95
CA HIS A 277 -8.73 8.43 3.99
C HIS A 277 -8.86 7.16 4.82
N THR A 278 -7.77 6.39 4.89
CA THR A 278 -7.70 5.19 5.73
C THR A 278 -7.44 5.57 7.18
N GLY A 279 -8.18 4.95 8.09
CA GLY A 279 -7.99 5.16 9.52
C GLY A 279 -6.65 4.61 10.03
N MET A 280 -6.25 5.04 11.22
CA MET A 280 -4.97 4.69 11.84
C MET A 280 -5.04 3.36 12.59
N VAL A 281 -4.00 2.55 12.48
CA VAL A 281 -3.86 1.35 13.33
C VAL A 281 -3.42 1.78 14.72
N GLN A 282 -4.15 1.34 15.74
CA GLN A 282 -3.84 1.56 17.15
C GLN A 282 -3.12 0.33 17.73
N VAL A 283 -2.20 0.52 18.68
CA VAL A 283 -1.55 -0.56 19.43
C VAL A 283 -1.85 -0.36 20.89
N GLU A 284 -2.60 -1.28 21.52
CA GLU A 284 -2.88 -1.34 22.96
C GLU A 284 -2.86 0.03 23.68
N ASP A 285 -3.76 0.95 23.28
CA ASP A 285 -3.89 2.31 23.82
C ASP A 285 -2.86 3.37 23.36
N GLU A 286 -1.91 3.05 22.49
CA GLU A 286 -0.97 4.02 21.93
C GLU A 286 -0.98 4.02 20.39
N LYS A 287 -0.90 5.23 19.78
CA LYS A 287 -0.74 5.36 18.32
C LYS A 287 0.64 4.83 17.91
N MET A 288 0.69 3.93 16.92
CA MET A 288 1.95 3.57 16.28
C MET A 288 2.58 4.78 15.61
N SER A 289 3.87 4.98 15.83
CA SER A 289 4.65 5.96 15.08
C SER A 289 6.13 5.59 15.03
N SER A 290 6.76 5.83 13.91
CA SER A 290 8.20 5.64 13.72
C SER A 290 9.03 6.43 14.73
N SER A 291 8.58 7.62 15.13
CA SER A 291 9.26 8.47 16.14
C SER A 291 9.26 7.85 17.54
N LEU A 292 8.27 7.03 17.89
CA LEU A 292 8.19 6.33 19.18
C LEU A 292 8.85 4.95 19.17
N ARG A 293 9.22 4.41 17.99
CA ARG A 293 9.77 3.06 17.79
C ARG A 293 8.93 1.96 18.47
N ASN A 294 7.60 2.15 18.48
CA ASN A 294 6.64 1.23 19.08
C ASN A 294 5.77 0.57 18.01
N PHE A 295 6.29 0.39 16.80
CA PHE A 295 5.56 -0.20 15.68
C PHE A 295 6.10 -1.59 15.36
N THR A 296 5.20 -2.45 14.89
CA THR A 296 5.56 -3.71 14.23
C THR A 296 5.75 -3.42 12.76
N THR A 297 6.89 -3.83 12.18
CA THR A 297 7.10 -3.67 10.75
C THR A 297 6.11 -4.53 9.97
N ALA A 298 5.75 -4.11 8.79
CA ALA A 298 4.87 -4.91 7.93
C ALA A 298 5.53 -6.24 7.53
N ALA A 299 6.86 -6.23 7.29
CA ALA A 299 7.63 -7.44 6.99
C ALA A 299 7.59 -8.44 8.16
N ASP A 300 7.86 -7.99 9.40
CA ASP A 300 7.79 -8.85 10.58
C ASP A 300 6.38 -9.43 10.77
N ALA A 301 5.35 -8.60 10.59
CA ALA A 301 3.97 -9.05 10.72
C ALA A 301 3.59 -10.11 9.67
N VAL A 302 4.03 -9.92 8.41
CA VAL A 302 3.81 -10.92 7.34
C VAL A 302 4.56 -12.21 7.65
N ALA A 303 5.80 -12.12 8.11
CA ALA A 303 6.60 -13.30 8.48
C ALA A 303 6.01 -14.07 9.68
N GLU A 304 5.39 -13.37 10.65
CA GLU A 304 4.83 -13.97 11.85
C GLU A 304 3.42 -14.56 11.63
N PHE A 305 2.54 -13.83 10.95
CA PHE A 305 1.11 -14.16 10.86
C PHE A 305 0.67 -14.65 9.46
N GLY A 306 1.46 -14.41 8.43
CA GLY A 306 1.09 -14.67 7.04
C GLY A 306 0.20 -13.60 6.42
N ALA A 307 0.23 -13.52 5.08
CA ALA A 307 -0.49 -12.51 4.31
C ALA A 307 -2.00 -12.60 4.50
N ASP A 308 -2.59 -13.80 4.43
CA ASP A 308 -4.04 -14.00 4.46
C ASP A 308 -4.66 -13.64 5.81
N VAL A 309 -3.97 -13.93 6.91
CA VAL A 309 -4.39 -13.51 8.26
C VAL A 309 -4.35 -11.98 8.40
N LEU A 310 -3.29 -11.34 7.91
CA LEU A 310 -3.17 -9.88 7.96
C LEU A 310 -4.22 -9.20 7.06
N ARG A 311 -4.42 -9.69 5.84
CA ARG A 311 -5.48 -9.18 4.96
C ARG A 311 -6.86 -9.37 5.60
N THR A 312 -7.12 -10.52 6.21
CA THR A 312 -8.37 -10.78 6.96
C THR A 312 -8.54 -9.82 8.14
N PHE A 313 -7.46 -9.53 8.88
CA PHE A 313 -7.48 -8.51 9.94
C PHE A 313 -7.85 -7.12 9.40
N PHE A 314 -7.14 -6.64 8.37
CA PHE A 314 -7.38 -5.32 7.80
C PHE A 314 -8.80 -5.18 7.23
N LEU A 315 -9.27 -6.19 6.49
CA LEU A 315 -10.56 -6.19 5.81
C LEU A 315 -11.75 -6.50 6.74
N SER A 316 -11.50 -6.93 7.97
CA SER A 316 -12.53 -7.08 9.00
C SER A 316 -13.08 -5.76 9.55
N THR A 317 -12.51 -4.63 9.12
CA THR A 317 -12.97 -3.26 9.43
C THR A 317 -13.07 -2.44 8.15
N VAL A 318 -13.94 -1.43 8.13
CA VAL A 318 -14.01 -0.48 7.01
C VAL A 318 -12.73 0.35 6.91
N TYR A 319 -12.37 0.81 5.72
CA TYR A 319 -11.11 1.52 5.48
C TYR A 319 -10.91 2.74 6.37
N SER A 320 -11.99 3.47 6.69
CA SER A 320 -11.94 4.70 7.50
C SER A 320 -11.91 4.49 9.01
N ALA A 321 -12.04 3.23 9.50
CA ALA A 321 -12.02 2.94 10.93
C ALA A 321 -10.57 2.81 11.46
N ASP A 322 -10.41 2.97 12.78
CA ASP A 322 -9.15 2.82 13.51
C ASP A 322 -9.10 1.47 14.25
N PRO A 323 -8.67 0.37 13.62
CA PRO A 323 -8.57 -0.92 14.28
C PRO A 323 -7.43 -0.96 15.30
N THR A 324 -7.59 -1.77 16.34
CA THR A 324 -6.50 -2.09 17.27
C THR A 324 -5.77 -3.34 16.79
N PHE A 325 -4.46 -3.26 16.65
CA PHE A 325 -3.58 -4.39 16.38
C PHE A 325 -3.12 -4.98 17.72
N SER A 326 -3.52 -6.20 18.01
CA SER A 326 -3.21 -6.91 19.25
C SER A 326 -3.22 -8.41 19.02
N GLU A 327 -2.67 -9.19 19.94
CA GLU A 327 -2.73 -10.66 19.88
C GLU A 327 -4.18 -11.17 19.79
N GLU A 328 -5.13 -10.53 20.49
CA GLU A 328 -6.55 -10.91 20.47
C GLU A 328 -7.17 -10.69 19.09
N THR A 329 -6.96 -9.51 18.49
CA THR A 329 -7.56 -9.18 17.17
C THR A 329 -6.93 -9.94 16.01
N ILE A 330 -5.65 -10.28 16.11
CA ILE A 330 -4.98 -11.16 15.16
C ILE A 330 -5.48 -12.60 15.28
N ALA A 331 -5.61 -13.14 16.51
CA ALA A 331 -6.19 -14.47 16.70
C ALA A 331 -7.64 -14.56 16.17
N GLU A 332 -8.45 -13.51 16.32
CA GLU A 332 -9.78 -13.46 15.69
C GLU A 332 -9.71 -13.45 14.16
N ALA A 333 -8.70 -12.80 13.57
CA ALA A 333 -8.50 -12.78 12.12
C ALA A 333 -8.06 -14.16 11.61
N GLU A 334 -7.17 -14.84 12.35
CA GLU A 334 -6.74 -16.21 12.08
C GLU A 334 -7.92 -17.20 12.10
N GLU A 335 -8.79 -17.13 13.14
CA GLU A 335 -10.01 -17.94 13.21
C GLU A 335 -10.97 -17.69 12.02
N ARG A 336 -11.07 -16.42 11.56
CA ARG A 336 -11.89 -16.07 10.39
C ARG A 336 -11.29 -16.64 9.11
N TRP A 337 -9.98 -16.49 8.92
CA TRP A 337 -9.27 -17.04 7.76
C TRP A 337 -9.40 -18.56 7.69
N GLU A 338 -9.08 -19.29 8.77
CA GLU A 338 -9.25 -20.74 8.85
C GLU A 338 -10.68 -21.22 8.53
N ARG A 339 -11.67 -20.41 8.91
CA ARG A 339 -13.08 -20.73 8.61
C ARG A 339 -13.41 -20.57 7.12
N LEU A 340 -12.86 -19.54 6.48
CA LEU A 340 -13.00 -19.31 5.03
C LEU A 340 -12.30 -20.41 4.25
N GLU A 341 -11.04 -20.67 4.54
CA GLU A 341 -10.22 -21.72 3.91
C GLU A 341 -10.88 -23.08 4.02
N ARG A 342 -11.32 -23.47 5.21
CA ARG A 342 -12.04 -24.71 5.42
C ARG A 342 -13.36 -24.78 4.64
N GLY A 343 -14.08 -23.67 4.52
CA GLY A 343 -15.32 -23.61 3.71
C GLY A 343 -15.02 -23.84 2.24
N TYR A 344 -13.98 -23.21 1.72
CA TYR A 344 -13.51 -23.41 0.35
C TYR A 344 -13.06 -24.84 0.09
N GLU A 345 -12.15 -25.38 0.90
CA GLU A 345 -11.63 -26.76 0.77
C GLU A 345 -12.77 -27.79 0.75
N ARG A 346 -13.73 -27.65 1.67
CA ARG A 346 -14.90 -28.55 1.72
C ARG A 346 -15.80 -28.45 0.51
N ALA A 347 -15.95 -27.24 -0.07
CA ALA A 347 -16.69 -27.07 -1.31
C ALA A 347 -15.99 -27.79 -2.48
N VAL A 348 -14.66 -27.63 -2.59
CA VAL A 348 -13.83 -28.30 -3.61
C VAL A 348 -13.88 -29.82 -3.44
N GLU A 349 -13.62 -30.34 -2.24
CA GLU A 349 -13.64 -31.78 -1.95
C GLU A 349 -15.03 -32.41 -2.26
N ALA A 350 -16.11 -31.71 -1.88
CA ALA A 350 -17.48 -32.20 -2.15
C ALA A 350 -17.81 -32.16 -3.63
N ALA A 351 -17.38 -31.14 -4.38
CA ALA A 351 -17.57 -31.04 -5.84
C ALA A 351 -16.81 -32.13 -6.59
N ASP A 352 -15.61 -32.50 -6.14
CA ASP A 352 -14.76 -33.52 -6.74
C ASP A 352 -15.13 -34.98 -6.26
N SER A 353 -16.10 -35.08 -5.37
CA SER A 353 -16.49 -36.38 -4.83
C SER A 353 -17.36 -37.19 -5.81
N VAL A 354 -17.42 -38.53 -5.61
CA VAL A 354 -18.29 -39.43 -6.36
C VAL A 354 -19.78 -39.22 -6.07
N ASP A 355 -20.09 -38.48 -5.00
CA ASP A 355 -21.43 -38.18 -4.52
C ASP A 355 -21.97 -36.82 -5.05
N ALA A 356 -21.19 -36.14 -5.90
CA ALA A 356 -21.60 -34.93 -6.62
C ALA A 356 -22.25 -35.24 -7.94
N TYR A 357 -23.53 -34.93 -8.09
CA TYR A 357 -24.32 -35.29 -9.25
C TYR A 357 -24.84 -34.09 -10.03
N ALA A 358 -24.67 -34.11 -11.35
CA ALA A 358 -25.11 -33.01 -12.23
C ALA A 358 -26.65 -32.86 -12.33
N ARG A 359 -27.43 -33.81 -11.80
CA ARG A 359 -28.90 -33.79 -11.82
C ARG A 359 -29.54 -33.67 -10.44
N VAL A 360 -28.75 -33.65 -9.40
CA VAL A 360 -29.21 -33.29 -8.06
C VAL A 360 -29.33 -31.77 -8.00
N GLU A 361 -30.45 -31.30 -7.48
CA GLU A 361 -30.72 -29.88 -7.32
C GLU A 361 -31.16 -29.63 -5.89
N HIS A 362 -30.45 -28.74 -5.21
CA HIS A 362 -30.80 -28.28 -3.86
C HIS A 362 -31.05 -26.75 -3.89
N PRO A 363 -32.32 -26.33 -4.16
CA PRO A 363 -32.65 -24.93 -4.38
C PRO A 363 -32.27 -24.01 -3.21
N GLU A 364 -32.40 -24.52 -1.97
CA GLU A 364 -32.06 -23.76 -0.77
C GLU A 364 -30.56 -23.43 -0.72
N PHE A 365 -29.69 -24.38 -1.06
CA PHE A 365 -28.24 -24.14 -1.10
C PHE A 365 -27.83 -23.24 -2.27
N ARG A 366 -28.47 -23.43 -3.45
CA ARG A 366 -28.25 -22.49 -4.59
C ARG A 366 -28.64 -21.05 -4.23
N GLU A 367 -29.77 -20.88 -3.52
CA GLU A 367 -30.23 -19.56 -3.07
C GLU A 367 -29.25 -18.96 -2.05
N ALA A 368 -28.71 -19.77 -1.13
CA ALA A 368 -27.71 -19.32 -0.16
C ALA A 368 -26.41 -18.84 -0.86
N VAL A 369 -25.86 -19.62 -1.81
CA VAL A 369 -24.67 -19.21 -2.57
C VAL A 369 -24.90 -17.92 -3.36
N ALA A 370 -26.02 -17.83 -4.09
CA ALA A 370 -26.38 -16.61 -4.83
C ALA A 370 -26.62 -15.42 -3.89
N GLY A 371 -27.21 -15.67 -2.71
CA GLY A 371 -27.42 -14.66 -1.68
C GLY A 371 -26.10 -14.08 -1.15
N ALA A 372 -25.16 -14.92 -0.79
CA ALA A 372 -23.83 -14.51 -0.32
C ALA A 372 -23.09 -13.62 -1.34
N ARG A 373 -23.10 -14.00 -2.64
CA ARG A 373 -22.54 -13.15 -3.70
C ARG A 373 -23.24 -11.79 -3.78
N ALA A 374 -24.56 -11.77 -3.75
CA ALA A 374 -25.33 -10.52 -3.83
C ALA A 374 -25.11 -9.62 -2.61
N GLU A 375 -24.96 -10.19 -1.42
CA GLU A 375 -24.66 -9.47 -0.18
C GLU A 375 -23.25 -8.90 -0.19
N PHE A 376 -22.25 -9.65 -0.65
CA PHE A 376 -20.89 -9.16 -0.86
C PHE A 376 -20.86 -7.98 -1.83
N GLU A 377 -21.47 -8.13 -3.01
CA GLU A 377 -21.54 -7.06 -4.02
C GLU A 377 -22.28 -5.82 -3.49
N ALA A 378 -23.32 -6.01 -2.70
CA ALA A 378 -24.04 -4.91 -2.07
C ALA A 378 -23.17 -4.16 -1.06
N ALA A 379 -22.43 -4.90 -0.24
CA ALA A 379 -21.51 -4.33 0.74
C ALA A 379 -20.36 -3.56 0.07
N MET A 380 -19.73 -4.13 -0.93
CA MET A 380 -18.63 -3.47 -1.65
C MET A 380 -19.11 -2.23 -2.42
N ASN A 381 -20.33 -2.24 -2.94
CA ASN A 381 -20.96 -1.05 -3.55
C ASN A 381 -21.42 -0.01 -2.52
N ASP A 382 -21.35 -0.32 -1.23
CA ASP A 382 -21.70 0.51 -0.10
C ASP A 382 -20.44 1.08 0.58
N ASP A 383 -19.70 1.98 -0.11
CA ASP A 383 -18.48 2.62 0.40
C ASP A 383 -17.33 1.64 0.64
N PHE A 384 -17.17 0.67 -0.24
CA PHE A 384 -16.15 -0.39 -0.10
C PHE A 384 -16.20 -1.05 1.28
N ASN A 385 -17.40 -1.40 1.76
CA ASN A 385 -17.61 -1.95 3.09
C ASN A 385 -17.10 -3.40 3.20
N THR A 386 -15.77 -3.52 3.31
CA THR A 386 -15.09 -4.82 3.40
C THR A 386 -15.53 -5.65 4.59
N ARG A 387 -15.96 -5.00 5.69
CA ARG A 387 -16.46 -5.69 6.90
C ARG A 387 -17.74 -6.50 6.62
N GLU A 388 -18.72 -5.89 5.99
CA GLU A 388 -19.98 -6.58 5.65
C GLU A 388 -19.74 -7.59 4.52
N ALA A 389 -18.86 -7.29 3.57
CA ALA A 389 -18.46 -8.21 2.51
C ALA A 389 -17.74 -9.46 3.08
N MET A 390 -16.84 -9.28 4.06
CA MET A 390 -16.21 -10.38 4.80
C MET A 390 -17.26 -11.25 5.53
N ALA A 391 -18.28 -10.62 6.14
CA ALA A 391 -19.36 -11.36 6.79
C ALA A 391 -20.12 -12.25 5.78
N ALA A 392 -20.40 -11.75 4.58
CA ALA A 392 -21.06 -12.55 3.54
C ALA A 392 -20.24 -13.78 3.13
N LEU A 393 -18.90 -13.66 3.01
CA LEU A 393 -18.02 -14.81 2.75
C LEU A 393 -18.00 -15.82 3.92
N LEU A 394 -17.97 -15.33 5.16
CA LEU A 394 -18.04 -16.20 6.35
C LEU A 394 -19.38 -16.92 6.47
N ASP A 395 -20.46 -16.29 6.05
CA ASP A 395 -21.78 -16.94 5.99
C ASP A 395 -21.84 -18.00 4.89
N LEU A 396 -21.26 -17.72 3.71
CA LEU A 396 -21.08 -18.73 2.65
C LEU A 396 -20.30 -19.96 3.16
N ALA A 397 -19.17 -19.73 3.87
CA ALA A 397 -18.38 -20.82 4.44
C ALA A 397 -19.20 -21.66 5.43
N SER A 398 -20.09 -21.04 6.19
CA SER A 398 -20.97 -21.75 7.13
C SER A 398 -22.06 -22.55 6.42
N GLU A 399 -22.66 -21.99 5.38
CA GLU A 399 -23.66 -22.68 4.55
C GLU A 399 -23.05 -23.89 3.83
N VAL A 400 -21.84 -23.75 3.28
CA VAL A 400 -21.11 -24.88 2.68
C VAL A 400 -20.87 -25.99 3.71
N ASN A 401 -20.36 -25.62 4.90
CA ASN A 401 -20.10 -26.59 5.98
C ASN A 401 -21.36 -27.33 6.40
N ALA A 402 -22.47 -26.62 6.63
CA ALA A 402 -23.74 -27.20 6.99
C ALA A 402 -24.29 -28.11 5.88
N TYR A 403 -24.20 -27.65 4.62
CA TYR A 403 -24.65 -28.40 3.45
C TYR A 403 -23.93 -29.75 3.29
N VAL A 404 -22.59 -29.74 3.41
CA VAL A 404 -21.77 -30.96 3.28
C VAL A 404 -22.02 -31.94 4.44
N ASP A 405 -22.23 -31.41 5.67
CA ASP A 405 -22.52 -32.24 6.85
C ASP A 405 -23.91 -32.91 6.83
N GLU A 406 -24.90 -32.29 6.20
CA GLU A 406 -26.29 -32.73 6.23
C GLU A 406 -26.71 -33.61 5.03
N ARG A 407 -25.89 -33.67 3.97
CA ARG A 407 -26.23 -34.30 2.70
C ARG A 407 -25.35 -35.50 2.39
N GLU A 408 -25.95 -36.53 1.77
CA GLU A 408 -25.27 -37.71 1.23
C GLU A 408 -25.04 -37.63 -0.30
N GLU A 409 -25.83 -36.81 -0.99
CA GLU A 409 -25.72 -36.51 -2.41
C GLU A 409 -25.63 -34.99 -2.59
N TYR A 410 -24.72 -34.55 -3.45
CA TYR A 410 -24.44 -33.16 -3.63
C TYR A 410 -24.89 -32.61 -4.98
N ASP A 411 -25.35 -31.35 -4.97
CA ASP A 411 -25.61 -30.53 -6.15
C ASP A 411 -24.27 -30.02 -6.71
N PHE A 412 -23.74 -30.69 -7.72
CA PHE A 412 -22.45 -30.36 -8.33
C PHE A 412 -22.40 -28.89 -8.80
N ALA A 413 -23.48 -28.39 -9.45
CA ALA A 413 -23.50 -27.04 -9.97
C ALA A 413 -23.45 -26.01 -8.83
N ALA A 414 -24.21 -26.22 -7.74
CA ALA A 414 -24.21 -25.31 -6.61
C ALA A 414 -22.87 -25.28 -5.85
N LEU A 415 -22.19 -26.44 -5.73
CA LEU A 415 -20.85 -26.48 -5.13
C LEU A 415 -19.83 -25.77 -6.01
N LYS A 416 -19.90 -25.92 -7.32
CA LYS A 416 -19.04 -25.20 -8.26
C LYS A 416 -19.28 -23.69 -8.16
N ASP A 417 -20.54 -23.24 -8.12
CA ASP A 417 -20.87 -21.83 -7.93
C ASP A 417 -20.35 -21.28 -6.58
N ALA A 418 -20.30 -22.13 -5.52
CA ALA A 418 -19.74 -21.75 -4.23
C ALA A 418 -18.20 -21.61 -4.29
N VAL A 419 -17.50 -22.55 -4.96
CA VAL A 419 -16.05 -22.47 -5.20
C VAL A 419 -15.72 -21.20 -5.98
N GLU A 420 -16.39 -20.95 -7.11
CA GLU A 420 -16.22 -19.74 -7.92
C GLU A 420 -16.52 -18.46 -7.10
N ALA A 421 -17.46 -18.49 -6.14
CA ALA A 421 -17.72 -17.34 -5.29
C ALA A 421 -16.56 -17.05 -4.32
N PHE A 422 -15.93 -18.08 -3.75
CA PHE A 422 -14.71 -17.87 -2.93
C PHE A 422 -13.54 -17.35 -3.77
N GLU A 423 -13.31 -17.91 -4.95
CA GLU A 423 -12.22 -17.51 -5.84
C GLU A 423 -12.40 -16.09 -6.35
N ASP A 424 -13.58 -15.73 -6.88
CA ASP A 424 -13.85 -14.38 -7.40
C ASP A 424 -13.83 -13.33 -6.28
N LEU A 425 -14.58 -13.57 -5.18
CA LEU A 425 -14.82 -12.54 -4.17
C LEU A 425 -13.73 -12.51 -3.11
N GLY A 426 -13.32 -13.65 -2.62
CA GLY A 426 -12.25 -13.77 -1.64
C GLY A 426 -10.87 -13.73 -2.29
N GLY A 427 -10.68 -14.44 -3.39
CA GLY A 427 -9.42 -14.48 -4.14
C GLY A 427 -9.18 -13.19 -4.94
N ASP A 428 -9.95 -12.96 -5.99
CA ASP A 428 -9.68 -11.87 -6.93
C ASP A 428 -9.93 -10.49 -6.32
N VAL A 429 -11.02 -10.32 -5.52
CA VAL A 429 -11.34 -9.02 -4.91
C VAL A 429 -10.60 -8.79 -3.59
N PHE A 430 -10.62 -9.74 -2.66
CA PHE A 430 -9.96 -9.55 -1.35
C PHE A 430 -8.48 -9.94 -1.35
N GLY A 431 -7.99 -10.60 -2.41
CA GLY A 431 -6.60 -11.02 -2.56
C GLY A 431 -6.20 -12.13 -1.59
N LEU A 432 -7.15 -12.94 -1.11
CA LEU A 432 -6.91 -14.09 -0.24
C LEU A 432 -6.49 -15.31 -1.07
N SER A 433 -5.61 -16.16 -0.53
CA SER A 433 -5.01 -17.28 -1.26
C SER A 433 -5.75 -18.59 -0.96
N PHE A 434 -6.87 -18.84 -1.65
CA PHE A 434 -7.59 -20.11 -1.53
C PHE A 434 -6.88 -21.26 -2.26
N GLY A 435 -6.83 -22.43 -1.62
CA GLY A 435 -6.28 -23.64 -2.22
C GLY A 435 -4.77 -23.83 -2.07
N GLY A 436 -4.15 -23.10 -1.15
CA GLY A 436 -2.70 -23.01 -1.01
C GLY A 436 -2.14 -22.16 -2.15
N SER A 437 -1.47 -21.07 -1.83
CA SER A 437 -0.81 -20.25 -2.85
C SER A 437 0.10 -21.15 -3.70
N GLU A 438 0.08 -21.02 -5.03
CA GLU A 438 1.21 -21.51 -5.85
C GLU A 438 2.53 -21.01 -5.26
N GLY A 439 2.52 -19.88 -4.49
CA GLY A 439 3.61 -19.37 -3.69
C GLY A 439 3.98 -20.21 -2.46
N GLY A 440 3.02 -20.90 -1.80
CA GLY A 440 3.32 -21.82 -0.69
C GLY A 440 4.05 -23.07 -1.17
N ASP A 441 3.64 -23.62 -2.30
CA ASP A 441 4.34 -24.74 -2.93
C ASP A 441 5.71 -24.32 -3.49
N VAL A 442 5.84 -23.07 -3.98
CA VAL A 442 7.12 -22.49 -4.42
C VAL A 442 8.01 -22.25 -3.21
N SER A 443 7.50 -21.69 -2.10
CA SER A 443 8.28 -21.48 -0.87
C SER A 443 8.76 -22.80 -0.26
N ILE A 444 7.90 -23.82 -0.15
CA ILE A 444 8.31 -25.15 0.31
C ILE A 444 9.32 -25.78 -0.66
N ALA A 445 9.16 -25.57 -1.97
CA ALA A 445 10.12 -26.04 -2.95
C ALA A 445 11.46 -25.30 -2.84
N GLU A 446 11.45 -23.99 -2.65
CA GLU A 446 12.65 -23.18 -2.42
C GLU A 446 13.36 -23.60 -1.12
N ASP A 447 12.66 -23.71 0.01
CA ASP A 447 13.20 -24.19 1.28
C ASP A 447 13.80 -25.60 1.16
N LEU A 448 13.15 -26.50 0.41
CA LEU A 448 13.68 -27.83 0.14
C LEU A 448 14.93 -27.81 -0.76
N ILE A 449 14.96 -26.92 -1.75
CA ILE A 449 16.12 -26.72 -2.61
C ILE A 449 17.28 -26.16 -1.79
N GLU A 450 17.06 -25.16 -0.93
CA GLU A 450 18.07 -24.61 -0.02
C GLU A 450 18.61 -25.67 0.92
N LEU A 451 17.75 -26.49 1.53
CA LEU A 451 18.16 -27.60 2.37
C LEU A 451 19.06 -28.59 1.61
N VAL A 452 18.74 -28.90 0.34
CA VAL A 452 19.56 -29.77 -0.50
C VAL A 452 20.89 -29.11 -0.85
N LEU A 453 20.89 -27.78 -1.11
CA LEU A 453 22.11 -27.02 -1.36
C LEU A 453 23.01 -26.96 -0.13
N ASP A 454 22.48 -26.82 1.07
CA ASP A 454 23.21 -26.88 2.32
C ASP A 454 23.88 -28.25 2.51
N VAL A 455 23.15 -29.33 2.32
CA VAL A 455 23.70 -30.70 2.35
C VAL A 455 24.79 -30.86 1.29
N ARG A 456 24.62 -30.33 0.09
CA ARG A 456 25.65 -30.34 -0.96
C ARG A 456 26.94 -29.64 -0.54
N GLU A 457 26.82 -28.47 0.12
CA GLU A 457 28.00 -27.75 0.61
C GLU A 457 28.68 -28.47 1.77
N GLU A 458 27.92 -29.11 2.66
CA GLU A 458 28.49 -29.98 3.70
C GLU A 458 29.29 -31.13 3.09
N GLU A 459 28.78 -31.80 2.06
CA GLU A 459 29.47 -32.91 1.38
C GLU A 459 30.75 -32.40 0.66
N ARG A 460 30.72 -31.23 0.04
CA ARG A 460 31.89 -30.56 -0.56
C ARG A 460 32.96 -30.26 0.51
N ALA A 461 32.53 -29.71 1.66
CA ALA A 461 33.42 -29.39 2.77
C ALA A 461 34.04 -30.66 3.39
N ALA A 462 33.32 -31.78 3.36
CA ALA A 462 33.80 -33.08 3.77
C ALA A 462 34.72 -33.79 2.74
N GLY A 463 34.84 -33.24 1.53
CA GLY A 463 35.62 -33.79 0.42
C GLY A 463 34.89 -34.87 -0.40
N ASN A 464 33.60 -35.04 -0.21
CA ASN A 464 32.74 -36.01 -0.90
C ASN A 464 32.19 -35.42 -2.22
N TYR A 465 33.05 -34.99 -3.12
CA TYR A 465 32.67 -34.30 -4.34
C TYR A 465 31.72 -35.09 -5.25
N GLU A 466 31.87 -36.43 -5.30
CA GLU A 466 31.00 -37.30 -6.10
C GLU A 466 29.55 -37.22 -5.63
N ARG A 467 29.29 -37.16 -4.33
CA ARG A 467 27.94 -37.02 -3.78
C ARG A 467 27.39 -35.58 -3.98
N ALA A 468 28.24 -34.59 -3.87
CA ALA A 468 27.83 -33.18 -4.13
C ALA A 468 27.46 -32.96 -5.62
N ASP A 469 28.14 -33.60 -6.55
CA ASP A 469 27.82 -33.56 -7.98
C ASP A 469 26.52 -34.32 -8.28
N GLU A 470 26.29 -35.49 -7.65
CA GLU A 470 25.03 -36.20 -7.75
C GLU A 470 23.82 -35.33 -7.31
N LEU A 471 23.91 -34.65 -6.16
CA LEU A 471 22.84 -33.76 -5.66
C LEU A 471 22.53 -32.62 -6.64
N ARG A 472 23.56 -32.06 -7.25
CA ARG A 472 23.38 -31.04 -8.29
C ARG A 472 22.67 -31.60 -9.52
N ASP A 473 23.14 -32.75 -10.03
CA ASP A 473 22.54 -33.40 -11.21
C ASP A 473 21.06 -33.79 -10.94
N GLU A 474 20.74 -34.22 -9.69
CA GLU A 474 19.36 -34.52 -9.26
C GLU A 474 18.49 -33.23 -9.26
N LEU A 475 18.99 -32.09 -8.78
CA LEU A 475 18.29 -30.80 -8.82
C LEU A 475 18.09 -30.32 -10.28
N GLU A 476 19.14 -30.41 -11.12
CA GLU A 476 19.05 -30.06 -12.56
C GLU A 476 18.03 -30.95 -13.29
N ALA A 477 17.91 -32.23 -12.93
CA ALA A 477 16.90 -33.13 -13.49
C ALA A 477 15.46 -32.76 -13.09
N LEU A 478 15.26 -32.02 -12.00
CA LEU A 478 13.98 -31.48 -11.53
C LEU A 478 13.68 -30.08 -12.08
N GLY A 479 14.55 -29.51 -12.94
CA GLY A 479 14.37 -28.17 -13.52
C GLY A 479 14.92 -27.04 -12.64
N VAL A 480 15.85 -27.37 -11.71
CA VAL A 480 16.51 -26.37 -10.84
C VAL A 480 17.95 -26.13 -11.32
N GLU A 481 18.20 -24.98 -11.94
CA GLU A 481 19.56 -24.58 -12.34
C GLU A 481 20.35 -24.07 -11.12
N VAL A 482 21.47 -24.72 -10.78
CA VAL A 482 22.32 -24.38 -9.62
C VAL A 482 23.56 -23.65 -10.08
N GLN A 483 23.84 -22.47 -9.52
CA GLN A 483 25.03 -21.65 -9.80
C GLN A 483 25.86 -21.47 -8.53
N ASP A 484 27.16 -21.80 -8.59
CA ASP A 484 28.10 -21.54 -7.50
C ASP A 484 28.61 -20.09 -7.61
N THR A 485 28.40 -19.26 -6.59
CA THR A 485 28.87 -17.87 -6.50
C THR A 485 29.89 -17.70 -5.37
N ASP A 486 30.59 -16.56 -5.35
CA ASP A 486 31.55 -16.25 -4.27
C ASP A 486 30.87 -16.08 -2.89
N GLU A 487 29.55 -15.87 -2.86
CA GLU A 487 28.73 -15.70 -1.65
C GLU A 487 27.99 -16.98 -1.24
N GLY A 488 28.11 -18.06 -2.03
CA GLY A 488 27.45 -19.35 -1.81
C GLY A 488 26.73 -19.86 -3.05
N PRO A 489 26.10 -21.05 -3.01
CA PRO A 489 25.28 -21.55 -4.09
C PRO A 489 24.00 -20.72 -4.24
N SER A 490 23.63 -20.41 -5.46
CA SER A 490 22.34 -19.82 -5.81
C SER A 490 21.62 -20.72 -6.80
N PHE A 491 20.30 -20.62 -6.89
CA PHE A 491 19.51 -21.46 -7.79
C PHE A 491 18.45 -20.65 -8.55
N ARG A 492 17.95 -21.27 -9.63
CA ARG A 492 16.82 -20.76 -10.40
C ARG A 492 15.95 -21.94 -10.84
N ILE A 493 14.65 -21.84 -10.63
CA ILE A 493 13.65 -22.79 -11.12
C ILE A 493 13.29 -22.39 -12.55
N GLU A 494 13.37 -23.35 -13.52
CA GLU A 494 13.00 -23.15 -14.93
C GLU A 494 11.48 -23.13 -15.17
#